data_7f8ba8c37c5294c159c38184418be0de
#
_entry.id   7f8ba8c37c5294c159c38184418be0de
#
_cell.length_a   1.000
_cell.length_b   1.000
_cell.length_c   1.000
_cell.angle_alpha   90.00
_cell.angle_beta   90.00
_cell.angle_gamma   90.00
#
_symmetry.space_group_name_H-M   'P 1'
#
loop_
_entity.id
_entity.type
_entity.pdbx_description
1 polymer ?
#
loop_
_entity_poly.entity_id
_entity_poly.type
_entity_poly.pdbx_seq_one_letter_code
_entity_poly.pdbx_strand_id
1 'polypeptide(L)'
;YDKSKKIIGVGESTAPGILHFLRSLGLTTEEIIQELPMVTLKMGINFKNWIPDTSFFHGFAEVPKYLNCSSPYAILNDSYNGGVNSCNATNTVQDKPFDEWEELGLHIDTQEFSDFVFKKMEGEINLVDDVVTRVRVNTECNRIENIECKNSGIVEADYFIDASGFESTIFKHL
;
A
#
# COMPACT_ATOMS: atom_id res chain seq x y z
N TYR A 1 3.28 17.50 8.31
CA TYR A 1 4.23 16.39 8.34
C TYR A 1 5.32 16.68 9.39
N ASP A 2 5.60 15.76 10.26
CA ASP A 2 6.59 15.89 11.32
C ASP A 2 7.68 14.82 11.11
N LYS A 3 8.81 15.22 10.54
CA LYS A 3 9.95 14.33 10.26
C LYS A 3 10.58 13.70 11.51
N SER A 4 10.32 14.26 12.70
CA SER A 4 10.83 13.69 13.94
C SER A 4 10.12 12.40 14.36
N LYS A 5 8.92 12.17 13.84
CA LYS A 5 8.11 10.97 14.09
C LYS A 5 8.49 9.87 13.12
N LYS A 6 8.92 8.75 13.67
CA LYS A 6 9.18 7.54 12.87
C LYS A 6 7.86 6.94 12.36
N ILE A 7 7.89 6.43 11.15
CA ILE A 7 6.82 5.59 10.62
C ILE A 7 6.71 4.34 11.51
N ILE A 8 5.48 4.02 11.92
CA ILE A 8 5.22 2.90 12.86
C ILE A 8 5.49 1.56 12.20
N GLY A 9 5.20 1.42 10.91
CA GLY A 9 5.46 0.20 10.15
C GLY A 9 6.91 0.09 9.70
N VAL A 10 7.48 -1.11 9.75
CA VAL A 10 8.81 -1.41 9.22
C VAL A 10 8.75 -1.87 7.76
N GLY A 11 7.58 -2.26 7.29
CA GLY A 11 7.34 -2.69 5.91
C GLY A 11 5.89 -3.07 5.68
N GLU A 12 5.49 -3.03 4.43
CA GLU A 12 4.15 -3.38 4.01
C GLU A 12 4.17 -4.49 2.96
N SER A 13 3.19 -5.38 3.07
CA SER A 13 2.96 -6.47 2.14
C SER A 13 1.63 -6.24 1.42
N THR A 14 1.71 -5.78 0.19
CA THR A 14 0.54 -5.31 -0.56
C THR A 14 -0.19 -6.42 -1.33
N ALA A 15 -1.34 -6.08 -1.88
CA ALA A 15 -2.05 -6.83 -2.91
C ALA A 15 -1.79 -6.24 -4.31
N PRO A 16 -2.11 -6.93 -5.41
CA PRO A 16 -1.83 -6.46 -6.78
C PRO A 16 -2.40 -5.08 -7.13
N GLY A 17 -3.52 -4.68 -6.52
CA GLY A 17 -4.12 -3.36 -6.72
C GLY A 17 -3.19 -2.18 -6.49
N ILE A 18 -2.08 -2.37 -5.75
CA ILE A 18 -1.09 -1.30 -5.53
C ILE A 18 -0.44 -0.83 -6.82
N LEU A 19 -0.12 -1.74 -7.74
CA LEU A 19 0.51 -1.37 -9.01
C LEU A 19 -0.42 -0.56 -9.89
N HIS A 20 -1.71 -0.90 -9.93
CA HIS A 20 -2.72 -0.11 -10.63
C HIS A 20 -2.86 1.29 -10.03
N PHE A 21 -2.88 1.38 -8.70
CA PHE A 21 -2.93 2.66 -8.00
C PHE A 21 -1.70 3.53 -8.32
N LEU A 22 -0.50 2.98 -8.21
CA LEU A 22 0.73 3.73 -8.47
C LEU A 22 0.83 4.20 -9.92
N ARG A 23 0.42 3.37 -10.88
CA ARG A 23 0.32 3.75 -12.30
C ARG A 23 -0.69 4.89 -12.52
N SER A 24 -1.81 4.92 -11.80
CA SER A 24 -2.77 6.02 -11.88
C SER A 24 -2.19 7.36 -11.39
N LEU A 25 -1.14 7.30 -10.56
CA LEU A 25 -0.36 8.47 -10.14
C LEU A 25 0.81 8.79 -11.08
N GLY A 26 0.91 8.11 -12.22
CA GLY A 26 1.98 8.31 -13.22
C GLY A 26 3.29 7.61 -12.89
N LEU A 27 3.31 6.71 -11.89
CA LEU A 27 4.50 5.94 -11.50
C LEU A 27 4.53 4.63 -12.26
N THR A 28 5.62 4.34 -12.96
CA THR A 28 5.78 3.06 -13.65
C THR A 28 6.33 1.98 -12.72
N THR A 29 6.05 0.73 -13.04
CA THR A 29 6.56 -0.42 -12.26
C THR A 29 8.08 -0.46 -12.31
N GLU A 30 8.68 -0.12 -13.45
CA GLU A 30 10.11 -0.05 -13.67
C GLU A 30 10.76 0.99 -12.77
N GLU A 31 10.18 2.20 -12.68
CA GLU A 31 10.67 3.25 -11.77
C GLU A 31 10.62 2.80 -10.31
N ILE A 32 9.52 2.16 -9.90
CA ILE A 32 9.36 1.66 -8.53
C ILE A 32 10.46 0.65 -8.19
N ILE A 33 10.74 -0.31 -9.08
CA ILE A 33 11.75 -1.34 -8.84
C ILE A 33 13.18 -0.77 -8.88
N GLN A 34 13.42 0.20 -9.75
CA GLN A 34 14.75 0.81 -9.88
C GLN A 34 15.07 1.79 -8.76
N GLU A 35 14.11 2.56 -8.31
CA GLU A 35 14.33 3.60 -7.29
C GLU A 35 14.11 3.10 -5.84
N LEU A 36 13.51 1.93 -5.65
CA LEU A 36 13.28 1.31 -4.33
C LEU A 36 14.08 0.01 -4.20
N PRO A 37 15.33 0.06 -3.76
CA PRO A 37 16.21 -1.12 -3.71
C PRO A 37 15.72 -2.20 -2.73
N MET A 38 14.88 -1.85 -1.74
CA MET A 38 14.31 -2.80 -0.79
C MET A 38 12.96 -3.37 -1.24
N VAL A 39 12.44 -2.96 -2.40
CA VAL A 39 11.20 -3.52 -2.93
C VAL A 39 11.42 -4.96 -3.39
N THR A 40 10.49 -5.85 -3.07
CA THR A 40 10.46 -7.21 -3.61
C THR A 40 9.07 -7.56 -4.13
N LEU A 41 9.04 -8.37 -5.18
CA LEU A 41 7.80 -8.78 -5.82
C LEU A 41 7.12 -9.86 -4.98
N LYS A 42 5.80 -9.71 -4.81
CA LYS A 42 4.95 -10.66 -4.12
C LYS A 42 3.99 -11.29 -5.11
N MET A 43 4.07 -12.59 -5.25
CA MET A 43 3.27 -13.37 -6.20
C MET A 43 2.05 -14.02 -5.60
N GLY A 44 1.92 -13.99 -4.28
CA GLY A 44 0.79 -14.62 -3.59
C GLY A 44 1.01 -14.71 -2.10
N ILE A 45 0.20 -15.51 -1.45
CA ILE A 45 0.19 -15.73 -0.01
C ILE A 45 0.27 -17.23 0.26
N ASN A 46 1.22 -17.65 1.08
CA ASN A 46 1.29 -19.02 1.56
C ASN A 46 0.57 -19.12 2.92
N PHE A 47 -0.56 -19.80 2.93
CA PHE A 47 -1.33 -20.09 4.13
C PHE A 47 -0.82 -21.37 4.78
N LYS A 48 -0.42 -21.28 6.05
CA LYS A 48 0.03 -22.43 6.86
C LYS A 48 -0.90 -22.63 8.03
N ASN A 49 -1.28 -23.88 8.28
CA ASN A 49 -2.13 -24.27 9.40
C ASN A 49 -3.49 -23.54 9.46
N TRP A 50 -4.00 -23.06 8.32
CA TRP A 50 -5.38 -22.60 8.22
C TRP A 50 -6.35 -23.76 8.54
N ILE A 51 -6.06 -24.93 7.98
CA ILE A 51 -6.55 -26.22 8.45
C ILE A 51 -5.35 -26.91 9.10
N PRO A 52 -5.47 -27.50 10.30
CA PRO A 52 -4.36 -28.13 10.98
C PRO A 52 -3.52 -29.04 10.07
N ASP A 53 -2.21 -28.94 10.17
CA ASP A 53 -1.23 -29.73 9.43
C ASP A 53 -1.28 -29.56 7.89
N THR A 54 -1.85 -28.45 7.41
CA THR A 54 -1.90 -28.16 5.98
C THR A 54 -1.15 -26.87 5.62
N SER A 55 -0.77 -26.77 4.36
CA SER A 55 -0.23 -25.55 3.76
C SER A 55 -0.70 -25.45 2.31
N PHE A 56 -1.12 -24.27 1.88
CA PHE A 56 -1.43 -24.01 0.49
C PHE A 56 -0.98 -22.61 0.08
N PHE A 57 -0.60 -22.46 -1.18
CA PHE A 57 -0.22 -21.19 -1.77
C PHE A 57 -1.37 -20.65 -2.61
N HIS A 58 -1.77 -19.40 -2.32
CA HIS A 58 -2.74 -18.64 -3.09
C HIS A 58 -2.00 -17.59 -3.92
N GLY A 59 -1.85 -17.83 -5.22
CA GLY A 59 -1.22 -16.90 -6.15
C GLY A 59 -2.13 -15.72 -6.49
N PHE A 60 -1.51 -14.60 -6.83
CA PHE A 60 -2.20 -13.43 -7.36
C PHE A 60 -2.35 -13.59 -8.86
N ALA A 61 -3.37 -14.27 -9.30
CA ALA A 61 -3.66 -14.44 -10.71
C ALA A 61 -5.16 -14.42 -10.93
N GLU A 62 -5.58 -13.93 -12.08
CA GLU A 62 -6.90 -14.26 -12.57
C GLU A 62 -6.97 -15.76 -12.83
N VAL A 63 -8.11 -16.34 -12.50
CA VAL A 63 -8.40 -17.74 -12.85
C VAL A 63 -8.26 -17.88 -14.36
N PRO A 64 -7.38 -18.76 -14.86
CA PRO A 64 -7.25 -18.92 -16.28
C PRO A 64 -8.60 -19.26 -16.92
N LYS A 65 -9.04 -18.43 -17.86
CA LYS A 65 -10.35 -18.57 -18.55
C LYS A 65 -10.56 -19.95 -19.21
N TYR A 66 -9.46 -20.64 -19.51
CA TYR A 66 -9.51 -21.99 -20.10
C TYR A 66 -9.92 -23.08 -19.11
N LEU A 67 -9.87 -22.84 -17.81
CA LEU A 67 -10.31 -23.85 -16.84
C LEU A 67 -11.83 -23.94 -16.70
N ASN A 68 -12.57 -23.03 -17.32
CA ASN A 68 -14.05 -22.96 -17.24
C ASN A 68 -14.57 -23.09 -15.79
N CYS A 69 -13.69 -22.87 -14.83
CA CYS A 69 -13.91 -23.01 -13.39
C CYS A 69 -14.08 -21.60 -12.81
N SER A 70 -15.30 -21.13 -12.81
CA SER A 70 -15.67 -19.91 -12.08
C SER A 70 -15.72 -20.12 -10.56
N SER A 71 -15.35 -21.30 -10.07
CA SER A 71 -15.45 -21.66 -8.68
C SER A 71 -14.13 -21.38 -7.94
N PRO A 72 -14.13 -20.49 -6.94
CA PRO A 72 -12.99 -20.33 -6.03
C PRO A 72 -12.55 -21.66 -5.39
N TYR A 73 -13.46 -22.60 -5.28
CA TYR A 73 -13.20 -23.93 -4.74
C TYR A 73 -12.23 -24.76 -5.58
N ALA A 74 -12.29 -24.65 -6.92
CA ALA A 74 -11.37 -25.38 -7.80
C ALA A 74 -9.93 -24.87 -7.65
N ILE A 75 -9.75 -23.55 -7.48
CA ILE A 75 -8.45 -22.93 -7.22
C ILE A 75 -7.89 -23.36 -5.87
N LEU A 76 -8.73 -23.33 -4.84
CA LEU A 76 -8.35 -23.79 -3.51
C LEU A 76 -7.98 -25.27 -3.51
N ASN A 77 -8.74 -26.10 -4.22
CA ASN A 77 -8.47 -27.53 -4.32
C ASN A 77 -7.14 -27.83 -5.03
N ASP A 78 -6.83 -27.11 -6.10
CA ASP A 78 -5.55 -27.24 -6.82
C ASP A 78 -4.38 -26.79 -5.94
N SER A 79 -4.52 -25.68 -5.28
CA SER A 79 -3.53 -25.16 -4.34
C SER A 79 -3.34 -26.10 -3.12
N TYR A 80 -4.42 -26.67 -2.62
CA TYR A 80 -4.39 -27.64 -1.51
C TYR A 80 -3.62 -28.91 -1.86
N ASN A 81 -3.69 -29.35 -3.11
CA ASN A 81 -2.94 -30.49 -3.63
C ASN A 81 -1.48 -30.14 -4.02
N GLY A 82 -0.98 -28.96 -3.62
CA GLY A 82 0.37 -28.51 -3.89
C GLY A 82 0.54 -27.86 -5.28
N GLY A 83 -0.55 -27.58 -5.95
CA GLY A 83 -0.54 -26.80 -7.19
C GLY A 83 -0.19 -25.35 -6.97
N VAL A 84 0.40 -24.71 -7.96
CA VAL A 84 0.68 -23.28 -8.01
C VAL A 84 -0.34 -22.68 -8.96
N ASN A 85 -1.25 -21.86 -8.44
CA ASN A 85 -2.41 -21.35 -9.18
C ASN A 85 -2.18 -19.96 -9.80
N SER A 86 -0.94 -19.54 -9.92
CA SER A 86 -0.54 -18.29 -10.56
C SER A 86 0.43 -18.58 -11.70
N CYS A 87 0.22 -17.97 -12.84
CA CYS A 87 1.11 -18.05 -13.98
C CYS A 87 2.51 -17.56 -13.61
N ASN A 88 2.59 -16.41 -12.97
CA ASN A 88 3.87 -15.81 -12.53
C ASN A 88 4.57 -16.66 -11.45
N ALA A 89 3.83 -17.20 -10.50
CA ALA A 89 4.41 -18.08 -9.49
C ALA A 89 4.93 -19.39 -10.13
N THR A 90 4.21 -19.94 -11.10
CA THR A 90 4.67 -21.10 -11.89
C THR A 90 5.92 -20.76 -12.70
N ASN A 91 5.93 -19.61 -13.36
CA ASN A 91 7.07 -19.15 -14.14
C ASN A 91 8.32 -18.97 -13.26
N THR A 92 8.18 -18.42 -12.05
CA THR A 92 9.28 -18.29 -11.09
C THR A 92 9.83 -19.65 -10.66
N VAL A 93 8.98 -20.61 -10.36
CA VAL A 93 9.43 -21.99 -9.99
C VAL A 93 10.18 -22.65 -11.16
N GLN A 94 9.83 -22.31 -12.40
CA GLN A 94 10.45 -22.83 -13.62
C GLN A 94 11.57 -21.96 -14.16
N ASP A 95 11.98 -20.91 -13.43
CA ASP A 95 13.00 -19.93 -13.87
C ASP A 95 12.67 -19.28 -15.21
N LYS A 96 11.41 -18.96 -15.42
CA LYS A 96 10.90 -18.29 -16.61
C LYS A 96 10.59 -16.82 -16.32
N PRO A 97 10.63 -15.94 -17.34
CA PRO A 97 10.26 -14.54 -17.18
C PRO A 97 8.76 -14.39 -16.82
N PHE A 98 8.44 -13.28 -16.13
CA PHE A 98 7.06 -12.92 -15.87
C PHE A 98 6.33 -12.54 -17.16
N ASP A 99 5.09 -13.02 -17.31
CA ASP A 99 4.25 -12.66 -18.45
C ASP A 99 3.54 -11.31 -18.24
N GLU A 100 3.05 -11.06 -17.00
CA GLU A 100 2.33 -9.85 -16.65
C GLU A 100 2.73 -9.36 -15.26
N TRP A 101 2.97 -8.04 -15.13
CA TRP A 101 3.31 -7.40 -13.87
C TRP A 101 2.08 -7.03 -13.04
N GLU A 102 0.91 -7.03 -13.65
CA GLU A 102 -0.35 -6.61 -13.04
C GLU A 102 -0.82 -7.53 -11.92
N GLU A 103 -0.43 -8.78 -11.97
CA GLU A 103 -0.78 -9.80 -10.98
C GLU A 103 0.20 -9.87 -9.79
N LEU A 104 1.05 -8.89 -9.65
CA LEU A 104 2.05 -8.85 -8.58
C LEU A 104 1.68 -7.83 -7.52
N GLY A 105 1.83 -8.22 -6.26
CA GLY A 105 1.93 -7.29 -5.15
C GLY A 105 3.39 -6.92 -4.89
N LEU A 106 3.60 -6.09 -3.88
CA LEU A 106 4.91 -5.64 -3.45
C LEU A 106 5.10 -5.90 -1.95
N HIS A 107 6.33 -6.22 -1.56
CA HIS A 107 6.81 -5.94 -0.22
C HIS A 107 7.64 -4.67 -0.31
N ILE A 108 7.34 -3.70 0.54
CA ILE A 108 7.96 -2.38 0.53
C ILE A 108 8.47 -2.03 1.92
N ASP A 109 9.61 -1.34 1.99
CA ASP A 109 9.98 -0.56 3.16
C ASP A 109 9.15 0.71 3.17
N THR A 110 8.44 0.98 4.27
CA THR A 110 7.49 2.10 4.35
C THR A 110 8.17 3.45 4.37
N GLN A 111 9.37 3.55 4.96
CA GLN A 111 10.12 4.81 4.98
C GLN A 111 10.65 5.12 3.59
N GLU A 112 11.30 4.17 2.95
CA GLU A 112 11.85 4.31 1.61
C GLU A 112 10.77 4.66 0.59
N PHE A 113 9.62 3.97 0.67
CA PHE A 113 8.47 4.24 -0.19
C PHE A 113 7.89 5.64 0.03
N SER A 114 7.79 6.07 1.29
CA SER A 114 7.32 7.42 1.63
C SER A 114 8.24 8.50 1.05
N ASP A 115 9.55 8.34 1.22
CA ASP A 115 10.54 9.29 0.71
C ASP A 115 10.52 9.34 -0.84
N PHE A 116 10.34 8.20 -1.48
CA PHE A 116 10.18 8.10 -2.94
C PHE A 116 8.94 8.87 -3.42
N VAL A 117 7.78 8.64 -2.79
CA VAL A 117 6.54 9.33 -3.15
C VAL A 117 6.68 10.84 -2.94
N PHE A 118 7.23 11.28 -1.82
CA PHE A 118 7.47 12.71 -1.57
C PHE A 118 8.38 13.35 -2.63
N LYS A 119 9.47 12.68 -3.01
CA LYS A 119 10.37 13.15 -4.07
C LYS A 119 9.64 13.29 -5.41
N LYS A 120 8.77 12.34 -5.76
CA LYS A 120 7.99 12.39 -7.02
C LYS A 120 6.92 13.48 -7.03
N MET A 121 6.40 13.83 -5.86
CA MET A 121 5.38 14.89 -5.71
C MET A 121 5.98 16.28 -5.44
N GLU A 122 7.30 16.40 -5.44
CA GLU A 122 7.97 17.69 -5.26
C GLU A 122 7.55 18.68 -6.34
N GLY A 123 7.02 19.83 -5.91
CA GLY A 123 6.46 20.84 -6.81
C GLY A 123 4.97 20.69 -7.12
N GLU A 124 4.37 19.53 -6.90
CA GLU A 124 2.93 19.29 -7.08
C GLU A 124 2.13 19.59 -5.79
N ILE A 125 2.77 19.48 -4.64
CA ILE A 125 2.16 19.73 -3.33
C ILE A 125 2.99 20.74 -2.54
N ASN A 126 2.32 21.49 -1.66
CA ASN A 126 2.99 22.33 -0.67
C ASN A 126 3.24 21.52 0.61
N LEU A 127 4.44 20.97 0.75
CA LEU A 127 4.84 20.20 1.91
C LEU A 127 5.30 21.13 3.05
N VAL A 128 4.58 21.13 4.16
CA VAL A 128 4.94 21.86 5.38
C VAL A 128 5.47 20.87 6.43
N ASP A 129 6.78 20.90 6.69
CA ASP A 129 7.42 20.11 7.74
C ASP A 129 7.31 20.87 9.07
N ASP A 130 6.21 20.67 9.80
CA ASP A 130 5.91 21.38 11.03
C ASP A 130 5.01 20.56 11.96
N VAL A 131 4.87 21.03 13.17
CA VAL A 131 4.04 20.41 14.21
C VAL A 131 2.78 21.23 14.41
N VAL A 132 1.63 20.56 14.33
CA VAL A 132 0.33 21.16 14.67
C VAL A 132 0.27 21.36 16.19
N THR A 133 0.11 22.59 16.63
CA THR A 133 0.05 22.98 18.06
C THR A 133 -1.36 23.23 18.54
N ARG A 134 -2.26 23.61 17.64
CA ARG A 134 -3.66 23.88 17.96
C ARG A 134 -4.56 23.60 16.78
N VAL A 135 -5.79 23.16 17.07
CA VAL A 135 -6.88 23.02 16.12
C VAL A 135 -8.02 23.93 16.54
N ARG A 136 -8.50 24.78 15.65
CA ARG A 136 -9.66 25.63 15.90
C ARG A 136 -10.90 24.99 15.29
N VAL A 137 -11.89 24.80 16.12
CA VAL A 137 -13.18 24.19 15.76
C VAL A 137 -14.30 25.22 15.93
N ASN A 138 -15.11 25.36 14.90
CA ASN A 138 -16.39 26.04 15.01
C ASN A 138 -17.39 25.08 15.67
N THR A 139 -17.74 25.38 16.92
CA THR A 139 -18.61 24.52 17.73
C THR A 139 -20.08 24.57 17.31
N GLU A 140 -20.50 25.59 16.56
CA GLU A 140 -21.88 25.70 16.09
C GLU A 140 -22.18 24.71 14.95
N CYS A 141 -21.19 24.49 14.07
CA CYS A 141 -21.34 23.59 12.93
C CYS A 141 -20.43 22.34 13.01
N ASN A 142 -19.71 22.15 14.10
CA ASN A 142 -18.76 21.05 14.32
C ASN A 142 -17.77 20.89 13.16
N ARG A 143 -17.11 21.99 12.78
CA ARG A 143 -16.21 22.05 11.63
C ARG A 143 -14.86 22.62 12.05
N ILE A 144 -13.77 22.05 11.53
CA ILE A 144 -12.43 22.64 11.70
C ILE A 144 -12.35 23.90 10.84
N GLU A 145 -11.99 25.02 11.45
CA GLU A 145 -11.76 26.28 10.75
C GLU A 145 -10.33 26.39 10.25
N ASN A 146 -9.37 26.10 11.11
CA ASN A 146 -7.95 26.11 10.77
C ASN A 146 -7.12 25.29 11.76
N ILE A 147 -5.87 25.09 11.41
CA ILE A 147 -4.85 24.53 12.30
C ILE A 147 -3.71 25.54 12.49
N GLU A 148 -3.16 25.61 13.70
CA GLU A 148 -2.00 26.41 14.00
C GLU A 148 -0.77 25.52 14.07
N CYS A 149 0.24 25.83 13.27
CA CYS A 149 1.51 25.15 13.22
C CYS A 149 2.56 25.95 14.02
N LYS A 150 3.54 25.26 14.57
CA LYS A 150 4.54 25.84 15.47
C LYS A 150 5.35 26.96 14.83
N ASN A 151 5.79 26.78 13.60
CA ASN A 151 6.66 27.72 12.88
C ASN A 151 5.94 28.37 11.69
N SER A 152 5.06 27.63 11.02
CA SER A 152 4.42 28.07 9.78
C SER A 152 3.15 28.89 9.99
N GLY A 153 2.71 29.03 11.26
CA GLY A 153 1.52 29.81 11.60
C GLY A 153 0.20 29.09 11.29
N ILE A 154 -0.79 29.86 10.86
CA ILE A 154 -2.14 29.35 10.61
C ILE A 154 -2.23 28.75 9.19
N VAL A 155 -2.80 27.57 9.10
CA VAL A 155 -3.12 26.88 7.84
C VAL A 155 -4.63 26.72 7.75
N GLU A 156 -5.20 27.24 6.68
CA GLU A 156 -6.63 27.16 6.34
C GLU A 156 -6.82 26.21 5.15
N ALA A 157 -7.90 25.47 5.16
CA ALA A 157 -8.30 24.58 4.06
C ALA A 157 -9.81 24.34 4.07
N ASP A 158 -10.36 24.00 2.90
CA ASP A 158 -11.76 23.59 2.77
C ASP A 158 -12.00 22.21 3.38
N TYR A 159 -10.99 21.33 3.35
CA TYR A 159 -11.04 19.97 3.89
C TYR A 159 -9.75 19.64 4.62
N PHE A 160 -9.87 18.84 5.68
CA PHE A 160 -8.76 18.32 6.45
C PHE A 160 -8.80 16.79 6.44
N ILE A 161 -7.66 16.17 6.14
CA ILE A 161 -7.47 14.72 6.24
C ILE A 161 -6.47 14.47 7.36
N ASP A 162 -6.92 13.80 8.42
CA ASP A 162 -6.07 13.45 9.54
C ASP A 162 -5.45 12.06 9.36
N ALA A 163 -4.19 12.02 8.97
CA ALA A 163 -3.38 10.81 8.86
C ALA A 163 -2.33 10.71 9.99
N SER A 164 -2.57 11.34 11.15
CA SER A 164 -1.64 11.36 12.28
C SER A 164 -1.62 10.05 13.11
N GLY A 165 -2.28 9.02 12.65
CA GLY A 165 -2.33 7.70 13.31
C GLY A 165 -3.08 7.75 14.63
N PHE A 166 -2.58 7.03 15.64
CA PHE A 166 -3.26 6.90 16.94
C PHE A 166 -3.40 8.21 17.73
N GLU A 167 -2.62 9.23 17.39
CA GLU A 167 -2.72 10.53 18.06
C GLU A 167 -3.97 11.31 17.66
N SER A 168 -4.52 11.03 16.48
CA SER A 168 -5.68 11.72 15.93
C SER A 168 -5.59 13.24 16.16
N THR A 169 -4.47 13.81 15.70
CA THR A 169 -4.03 15.16 16.08
C THR A 169 -5.07 16.24 15.77
N ILE A 170 -5.85 16.04 14.73
CA ILE A 170 -6.88 16.97 14.27
C ILE A 170 -8.26 16.52 14.78
N PHE A 171 -8.67 15.29 14.51
CA PHE A 171 -10.04 14.84 14.78
C PHE A 171 -10.38 14.61 16.25
N LYS A 172 -9.40 14.42 17.12
CA LYS A 172 -9.66 14.35 18.57
C LYS A 172 -10.29 15.62 19.16
N HIS A 173 -10.36 16.71 18.39
CA HIS A 173 -10.95 17.98 18.78
C HIS A 173 -12.40 18.18 18.29
N LEU A 174 -12.89 17.28 17.43
CA LEU A 174 -14.29 17.21 17.00
C LEU A 174 -15.10 16.32 17.91
#